data_d33e8a09486b7642aabd1d72b9a7f532
#
_entry.id   d33e8a09486b7642aabd1d72b9a7f532
#
_cell.length_a   1.000
_cell.length_b   1.000
_cell.length_c   1.000
_cell.angle_alpha   90.00
_cell.angle_beta   90.00
_cell.angle_gamma   90.00
#
_symmetry.space_group_name_H-M   'P 1'
#
loop_
_entity.id
_entity.type
_entity.pdbx_description
1 polymer ?
#
loop_
_entity_poly.entity_id
_entity_poly.type
_entity_poly.pdbx_seq_one_letter_code
_entity_poly.pdbx_strand_id
1 'polypeptide(L)'
;MIFNLPIADIQHKDTIFEDDFSNNVAGWETIEDEDEKACIEKKHYFMENKTESRWMFYHKELQKGFPKNFVINTEIEILDYKGYGQFGLVWGFSKPHHVLNRFVISAEADRFTVSRFEKNHSRTFHRFSGGYEKSTPGSQKCFLSLMLIEDYYYFFLHEYSRPVYICHQSHLHSEGNRFGFYVEPGIIIRAKNIKVQRIITKPGFDSRAWMPLGSELINGR
;
A
#
# COMPACT_ATOMS: atom_id res chain seq x y z
N MET A 1 13.39 21.04 4.68
CA MET A 1 14.34 20.01 5.16
C MET A 1 14.44 18.96 4.05
N ILE A 2 15.60 18.81 3.43
CA ILE A 2 15.78 17.90 2.28
C ILE A 2 16.08 16.52 2.88
N PHE A 3 15.15 15.60 2.76
CA PHE A 3 15.38 14.20 3.10
C PHE A 3 16.19 13.58 1.96
N ASN A 4 17.46 13.37 2.14
CA ASN A 4 18.21 12.49 1.25
C ASN A 4 17.77 11.07 1.56
N LEU A 5 16.88 10.54 0.73
CA LEU A 5 16.60 9.12 0.79
C LEU A 5 17.88 8.36 0.54
N PRO A 6 18.14 7.35 1.32
CA PRO A 6 19.30 6.49 1.19
C PRO A 6 19.15 5.46 0.07
N ILE A 7 18.49 5.82 -1.02
CA ILE A 7 18.53 5.04 -2.26
C ILE A 7 20.00 4.70 -2.62
N ALA A 8 20.93 5.58 -2.26
CA ALA A 8 22.37 5.34 -2.40
C ALA A 8 22.89 4.14 -1.60
N ASP A 9 22.21 3.72 -0.53
CA ASP A 9 22.63 2.60 0.32
C ASP A 9 21.89 1.30 0.02
N ILE A 10 20.90 1.35 -0.88
CA ILE A 10 20.31 0.15 -1.46
C ILE A 10 21.28 -0.36 -2.52
N GLN A 11 21.86 -1.51 -2.26
CA GLN A 11 22.79 -2.16 -3.18
C GLN A 11 22.05 -2.80 -4.36
N HIS A 12 20.96 -3.46 -4.06
CA HIS A 12 20.21 -4.25 -5.05
C HIS A 12 18.75 -4.48 -4.61
N LYS A 13 17.88 -4.72 -5.61
CA LYS A 13 16.49 -5.12 -5.40
C LYS A 13 16.17 -6.37 -6.23
N ASP A 14 15.86 -7.47 -5.56
CA ASP A 14 15.42 -8.71 -6.21
C ASP A 14 13.89 -8.73 -6.32
N THR A 15 13.35 -8.89 -7.50
CA THR A 15 11.92 -9.08 -7.69
C THR A 15 11.51 -10.47 -7.20
N ILE A 16 10.59 -10.52 -6.22
CA ILE A 16 10.03 -11.76 -5.67
C ILE A 16 8.60 -12.02 -6.15
N PHE A 17 7.90 -10.98 -6.57
CA PHE A 17 6.61 -11.04 -7.21
C PHE A 17 6.43 -9.82 -8.12
N GLU A 18 5.88 -10.04 -9.31
CA GLU A 18 5.52 -8.96 -10.23
C GLU A 18 4.34 -9.41 -11.08
N ASP A 19 3.36 -8.52 -11.24
CA ASP A 19 2.24 -8.71 -12.15
C ASP A 19 1.90 -7.39 -12.84
N ASP A 20 1.85 -7.43 -14.17
CA ASP A 20 1.44 -6.31 -15.04
C ASP A 20 0.00 -6.46 -15.52
N PHE A 21 -0.70 -7.47 -14.99
CA PHE A 21 -2.07 -7.82 -15.34
C PHE A 21 -2.32 -8.05 -16.84
N SER A 22 -1.30 -8.43 -17.59
CA SER A 22 -1.45 -8.80 -19.01
C SER A 22 -2.28 -10.07 -19.19
N ASN A 23 -2.32 -10.91 -18.16
CA ASN A 23 -3.09 -12.14 -18.05
C ASN A 23 -3.31 -12.49 -16.58
N ASN A 24 -4.02 -13.58 -16.26
CA ASN A 24 -4.24 -14.01 -14.89
C ASN A 24 -3.39 -15.24 -14.45
N VAL A 25 -2.15 -15.33 -14.89
CA VAL A 25 -1.26 -16.42 -14.49
C VAL A 25 -0.98 -16.39 -12.98
N ALA A 26 -0.92 -15.21 -12.38
CA ALA A 26 -0.79 -15.08 -10.93
C ALA A 26 -2.04 -15.56 -10.17
N GLY A 27 -3.17 -15.77 -10.84
CA GLY A 27 -4.41 -16.27 -10.25
C GLY A 27 -5.03 -15.28 -9.27
N TRP A 28 -5.15 -14.00 -9.65
CA TRP A 28 -5.95 -13.03 -8.91
C TRP A 28 -7.41 -13.45 -8.93
N GLU A 29 -8.10 -13.12 -7.86
CA GLU A 29 -9.52 -13.38 -7.73
C GLU A 29 -10.29 -12.71 -8.87
N THR A 30 -11.21 -13.47 -9.48
CA THR A 30 -12.14 -12.94 -10.47
C THR A 30 -13.55 -13.23 -9.97
N ILE A 31 -14.33 -12.18 -9.77
CA ILE A 31 -15.67 -12.23 -9.26
C ILE A 31 -16.51 -11.16 -9.96
N GLU A 32 -17.76 -11.47 -10.21
CA GLU A 32 -18.76 -10.50 -10.68
C GLU A 32 -20.13 -10.92 -10.14
N ASP A 33 -20.62 -10.17 -9.16
CA ASP A 33 -21.92 -10.36 -8.56
C ASP A 33 -22.59 -9.01 -8.25
N GLU A 34 -23.64 -9.01 -7.43
CA GLU A 34 -24.37 -7.80 -7.04
C GLU A 34 -23.57 -6.90 -6.08
N ASP A 35 -22.64 -7.45 -5.34
CA ASP A 35 -21.84 -6.74 -4.32
C ASP A 35 -20.50 -6.23 -4.84
N GLU A 36 -19.88 -6.97 -5.78
CA GLU A 36 -18.55 -6.62 -6.23
C GLU A 36 -18.24 -7.10 -7.65
N LYS A 37 -17.23 -6.46 -8.25
CA LYS A 37 -16.60 -6.93 -9.47
C LYS A 37 -15.10 -6.84 -9.35
N ALA A 38 -14.40 -7.94 -9.66
CA ALA A 38 -12.97 -7.96 -9.81
C ALA A 38 -12.59 -8.83 -11.00
N CYS A 39 -11.83 -8.29 -11.94
CA CYS A 39 -11.38 -9.02 -13.13
C CYS A 39 -10.12 -8.40 -13.73
N ILE A 40 -9.40 -9.21 -14.52
CA ILE A 40 -8.31 -8.69 -15.35
C ILE A 40 -8.88 -8.34 -16.71
N GLU A 41 -8.79 -7.06 -17.08
CA GLU A 41 -9.21 -6.56 -18.37
C GLU A 41 -8.26 -5.47 -18.89
N LYS A 42 -7.97 -5.48 -20.21
CA LYS A 42 -7.13 -4.45 -20.86
C LYS A 42 -5.79 -4.20 -20.16
N LYS A 43 -5.14 -5.25 -19.67
CA LYS A 43 -3.89 -5.20 -18.89
C LYS A 43 -3.99 -4.39 -17.60
N HIS A 44 -5.11 -4.50 -16.91
CA HIS A 44 -5.34 -3.92 -15.60
C HIS A 44 -6.13 -4.90 -14.75
N TYR A 45 -5.92 -4.86 -13.45
CA TYR A 45 -6.80 -5.49 -12.50
C TYR A 45 -7.88 -4.48 -12.09
N PHE A 46 -9.08 -4.67 -12.61
CA PHE A 46 -10.27 -3.87 -12.34
C PHE A 46 -10.90 -4.34 -11.04
N MET A 47 -11.33 -3.40 -10.21
CA MET A 47 -11.99 -3.67 -8.92
C MET A 47 -13.08 -2.64 -8.68
N GLU A 48 -14.28 -3.12 -8.39
CA GLU A 48 -15.46 -2.32 -8.06
C GLU A 48 -16.11 -2.86 -6.80
N ASN A 49 -16.30 -2.02 -5.81
CA ASN A 49 -17.07 -2.32 -4.61
C ASN A 49 -18.43 -1.64 -4.73
N LYS A 50 -19.49 -2.42 -4.98
CA LYS A 50 -20.87 -1.96 -5.19
C LYS A 50 -21.67 -1.89 -3.89
N THR A 51 -21.11 -2.37 -2.76
CA THR A 51 -21.78 -2.33 -1.45
C THR A 51 -21.91 -0.92 -0.91
N GLU A 52 -22.77 -0.73 0.08
CA GLU A 52 -22.95 0.56 0.75
C GLU A 52 -22.08 0.71 2.02
N SER A 53 -21.64 -0.40 2.62
CA SER A 53 -21.01 -0.35 3.95
C SER A 53 -19.85 -1.32 4.17
N ARG A 54 -19.66 -2.28 3.26
CA ARG A 54 -18.65 -3.33 3.42
C ARG A 54 -17.42 -3.03 2.56
N TRP A 55 -16.25 -2.93 3.14
CA TRP A 55 -15.00 -2.85 2.39
C TRP A 55 -14.60 -4.22 1.82
N MET A 56 -13.89 -4.20 0.70
CA MET A 56 -13.36 -5.37 0.00
C MET A 56 -11.84 -5.33 -0.01
N PHE A 57 -11.20 -6.49 -0.05
CA PHE A 57 -9.78 -6.57 -0.34
C PHE A 57 -9.45 -7.79 -1.18
N TYR A 58 -8.63 -7.57 -2.18
CA TYR A 58 -8.19 -8.56 -3.15
C TYR A 58 -6.71 -8.82 -2.94
N HIS A 59 -6.33 -10.07 -2.71
CA HIS A 59 -4.98 -10.35 -2.23
C HIS A 59 -4.32 -11.54 -2.90
N LYS A 60 -2.99 -11.53 -2.84
CA LYS A 60 -2.11 -12.65 -3.20
C LYS A 60 -1.27 -13.05 -2.01
N GLU A 61 -0.79 -14.28 -2.03
CA GLU A 61 0.08 -14.84 -1.02
C GLU A 61 1.49 -15.00 -1.55
N LEU A 62 2.48 -14.51 -0.81
CA LEU A 62 3.87 -14.79 -1.07
C LEU A 62 4.23 -16.16 -0.49
N GLN A 63 4.60 -17.11 -1.34
CA GLN A 63 4.90 -18.49 -0.91
C GLN A 63 5.97 -18.59 0.19
N LYS A 64 6.97 -17.70 0.16
CA LYS A 64 8.07 -17.65 1.12
C LYS A 64 7.91 -16.56 2.19
N GLY A 65 6.74 -15.91 2.25
CA GLY A 65 6.53 -14.75 3.11
C GLY A 65 7.28 -13.49 2.67
N PHE A 66 7.09 -12.42 3.43
CA PHE A 66 7.84 -11.18 3.21
C PHE A 66 9.28 -11.33 3.70
N PRO A 67 10.29 -10.89 2.92
CA PRO A 67 11.66 -10.77 3.41
C PRO A 67 11.76 -9.72 4.50
N LYS A 68 12.85 -9.75 5.28
CA LYS A 68 13.11 -8.76 6.34
C LYS A 68 13.05 -7.32 5.80
N ASN A 69 13.65 -7.08 4.64
CA ASN A 69 13.62 -5.80 3.95
C ASN A 69 12.93 -5.98 2.60
N PHE A 70 11.89 -5.20 2.35
CA PHE A 70 11.13 -5.28 1.10
C PHE A 70 10.51 -3.96 0.69
N VAL A 71 10.08 -3.90 -0.56
CA VAL A 71 9.25 -2.81 -1.08
C VAL A 71 8.08 -3.40 -1.86
N ILE A 72 6.90 -2.80 -1.70
CA ILE A 72 5.72 -3.03 -2.55
C ILE A 72 5.42 -1.75 -3.30
N ASN A 73 5.29 -1.86 -4.61
CA ASN A 73 4.99 -0.75 -5.52
C ASN A 73 3.76 -1.08 -6.35
N THR A 74 2.92 -0.09 -6.60
CA THR A 74 1.77 -0.21 -7.51
C THR A 74 1.37 1.13 -8.09
N GLU A 75 0.81 1.11 -9.31
CA GLU A 75 0.10 2.23 -9.92
C GLU A 75 -1.39 1.89 -9.93
N ILE A 76 -2.20 2.73 -9.28
CA ILE A 76 -3.66 2.59 -9.21
C ILE A 76 -4.28 3.82 -9.86
N GLU A 77 -5.33 3.61 -10.63
CA GLU A 77 -6.13 4.66 -11.22
C GLU A 77 -7.56 4.56 -10.69
N ILE A 78 -8.06 5.68 -10.14
CA ILE A 78 -9.47 5.78 -9.77
C ILE A 78 -10.30 6.12 -11.01
N LEU A 79 -11.33 5.34 -11.26
CA LEU A 79 -12.21 5.49 -12.43
C LEU A 79 -13.49 6.22 -12.07
N ASP A 80 -14.06 5.89 -10.90
CA ASP A 80 -15.27 6.51 -10.38
C ASP A 80 -15.38 6.31 -8.87
N TYR A 81 -16.15 7.15 -8.20
CA TYR A 81 -16.43 7.00 -6.77
C TYR A 81 -17.72 7.70 -6.36
N LYS A 82 -18.37 7.15 -5.33
CA LYS A 82 -19.55 7.74 -4.68
C LYS A 82 -19.19 8.01 -3.21
N GLY A 83 -19.27 9.29 -2.79
CA GLY A 83 -19.02 9.66 -1.40
C GLY A 83 -17.53 9.71 -1.02
N TYR A 84 -17.22 9.40 0.24
CA TYR A 84 -15.87 9.56 0.85
C TYR A 84 -15.18 8.22 1.05
N GLY A 85 -14.99 7.45 0.00
CA GLY A 85 -14.32 6.16 0.12
C GLY A 85 -12.80 6.25 0.07
N GLN A 86 -12.13 5.16 0.46
CA GLN A 86 -10.68 5.00 0.42
C GLN A 86 -10.30 3.76 -0.38
N PHE A 87 -9.13 3.79 -1.00
CA PHE A 87 -8.54 2.66 -1.72
C PHE A 87 -7.02 2.65 -1.54
N GLY A 88 -6.40 1.52 -1.77
CA GLY A 88 -4.94 1.45 -1.71
C GLY A 88 -4.37 0.06 -1.47
N LEU A 89 -3.23 0.01 -0.81
CA LEU A 89 -2.48 -1.21 -0.51
C LEU A 89 -2.86 -1.83 0.83
N VAL A 90 -2.89 -3.16 0.85
CA VAL A 90 -2.89 -3.98 2.06
C VAL A 90 -1.70 -4.92 2.06
N TRP A 91 -1.18 -5.22 3.26
CA TRP A 91 -0.10 -6.20 3.43
C TRP A 91 -0.11 -6.82 4.82
N GLY A 92 0.60 -7.95 4.94
CA GLY A 92 0.73 -8.65 6.22
C GLY A 92 -0.57 -9.27 6.70
N PHE A 93 -1.51 -9.56 5.77
CA PHE A 93 -2.79 -10.15 6.14
C PHE A 93 -2.60 -11.58 6.63
N SER A 94 -3.15 -11.83 7.84
CA SER A 94 -3.21 -13.13 8.50
C SER A 94 -4.65 -13.55 8.75
N LYS A 95 -5.12 -14.61 8.07
CA LYS A 95 -6.47 -15.14 8.30
C LYS A 95 -6.73 -15.55 9.75
N PRO A 96 -5.84 -16.32 10.41
CA PRO A 96 -6.09 -16.77 11.78
C PRO A 96 -6.26 -15.64 12.78
N HIS A 97 -5.54 -14.55 12.58
CA HIS A 97 -5.51 -13.43 13.53
C HIS A 97 -6.41 -12.27 13.11
N HIS A 98 -7.00 -12.31 11.90
CA HIS A 98 -7.78 -11.21 11.32
C HIS A 98 -7.04 -9.86 11.41
N VAL A 99 -5.75 -9.91 11.08
CA VAL A 99 -4.87 -8.74 11.09
C VAL A 99 -4.51 -8.36 9.66
N LEU A 100 -4.57 -7.08 9.35
CA LEU A 100 -4.03 -6.52 8.11
C LEU A 100 -3.55 -5.09 8.32
N ASN A 101 -2.53 -4.69 7.59
CA ASN A 101 -2.08 -3.31 7.53
C ASN A 101 -2.60 -2.66 6.24
N ARG A 102 -2.87 -1.36 6.29
CA ARG A 102 -3.39 -0.59 5.16
C ARG A 102 -2.61 0.70 4.97
N PHE A 103 -2.30 1.00 3.72
CA PHE A 103 -1.89 2.31 3.23
C PHE A 103 -2.88 2.73 2.15
N VAL A 104 -3.78 3.63 2.48
CA VAL A 104 -4.93 3.99 1.65
C VAL A 104 -5.02 5.50 1.43
N ILE A 105 -5.61 5.87 0.31
CA ILE A 105 -5.84 7.25 -0.12
C ILE A 105 -7.35 7.44 -0.22
N SER A 106 -7.85 8.64 0.11
CA SER A 106 -9.23 9.04 -0.20
C SER A 106 -9.44 9.13 -1.71
N ALA A 107 -10.66 8.84 -2.15
CA ALA A 107 -11.02 8.96 -3.56
C ALA A 107 -10.80 10.38 -4.12
N GLU A 108 -10.87 11.40 -3.26
CA GLU A 108 -10.58 12.80 -3.61
C GLU A 108 -9.08 13.11 -3.66
N ALA A 109 -8.20 12.14 -3.30
CA ALA A 109 -6.75 12.26 -3.16
C ALA A 109 -6.27 13.42 -2.27
N ASP A 110 -7.13 13.86 -1.37
CA ASP A 110 -6.83 14.94 -0.42
C ASP A 110 -6.29 14.40 0.91
N ARG A 111 -6.32 13.09 1.09
CA ARG A 111 -6.04 12.42 2.37
C ARG A 111 -5.42 11.06 2.17
N PHE A 112 -4.43 10.71 2.97
CA PHE A 112 -3.99 9.32 3.10
C PHE A 112 -4.05 8.86 4.57
N THR A 113 -4.16 7.54 4.74
CA THR A 113 -4.23 6.92 6.05
C THR A 113 -3.33 5.70 6.09
N VAL A 114 -2.54 5.59 7.17
CA VAL A 114 -1.82 4.37 7.52
C VAL A 114 -2.46 3.80 8.77
N SER A 115 -2.91 2.56 8.69
CA SER A 115 -3.63 1.92 9.79
C SER A 115 -3.41 0.41 9.82
N ARG A 116 -3.65 -0.17 11.00
CA ARG A 116 -3.74 -1.61 11.23
C ARG A 116 -5.16 -1.95 11.63
N PHE A 117 -5.68 -3.00 11.03
CA PHE A 117 -6.96 -3.60 11.40
C PHE A 117 -6.68 -4.90 12.12
N GLU A 118 -7.27 -5.09 13.31
CA GLU A 118 -7.11 -6.27 14.14
C GLU A 118 -8.42 -6.58 14.86
N LYS A 119 -8.95 -7.81 14.70
CA LYS A 119 -10.14 -8.30 15.41
C LYS A 119 -11.31 -7.31 15.43
N ASN A 120 -11.67 -6.75 14.28
CA ASN A 120 -12.72 -5.74 14.11
C ASN A 120 -12.43 -4.33 14.68
N HIS A 121 -11.20 -4.08 15.11
CA HIS A 121 -10.77 -2.75 15.54
C HIS A 121 -9.75 -2.19 14.55
N SER A 122 -9.94 -0.93 14.15
CA SER A 122 -8.96 -0.22 13.33
C SER A 122 -8.16 0.74 14.22
N ARG A 123 -6.84 0.58 14.23
CA ARG A 123 -5.93 1.54 14.83
C ARG A 123 -5.26 2.36 13.73
N THR A 124 -5.59 3.63 13.66
CA THR A 124 -4.97 4.58 12.75
C THR A 124 -3.70 5.13 13.38
N PHE A 125 -2.56 5.00 12.69
CA PHE A 125 -1.27 5.52 13.14
C PHE A 125 -0.99 6.89 12.54
N HIS A 126 -1.47 7.13 11.32
CA HIS A 126 -1.30 8.41 10.67
C HIS A 126 -2.50 8.71 9.76
N ARG A 127 -2.95 9.95 9.83
CA ARG A 127 -3.94 10.53 8.92
C ARG A 127 -3.46 11.91 8.55
N PHE A 128 -3.20 12.13 7.29
CA PHE A 128 -2.82 13.43 6.77
C PHE A 128 -3.91 13.95 5.85
N SER A 129 -4.29 15.21 6.04
CA SER A 129 -5.22 15.93 5.18
C SER A 129 -4.51 17.15 4.62
N GLY A 130 -4.44 17.26 3.30
CA GLY A 130 -3.96 18.45 2.62
C GLY A 130 -2.89 18.21 1.56
N GLY A 131 -2.93 19.02 0.52
CA GLY A 131 -1.78 19.43 -0.27
C GLY A 131 -1.21 18.46 -1.31
N TYR A 132 -1.96 17.47 -1.75
CA TYR A 132 -1.60 16.82 -3.01
C TYR A 132 -2.22 17.60 -4.15
N GLU A 133 -1.41 18.00 -5.13
CA GLU A 133 -1.93 18.59 -6.35
C GLU A 133 -2.96 17.62 -6.93
N LYS A 134 -4.22 18.06 -6.99
CA LYS A 134 -5.27 17.33 -7.68
C LYS A 134 -4.78 17.15 -9.11
N SER A 135 -4.46 15.94 -9.48
CA SER A 135 -4.30 15.60 -10.87
C SER A 135 -5.61 16.00 -11.60
N THR A 136 -5.48 16.45 -12.81
CA THR A 136 -6.55 16.99 -13.67
C THR A 136 -7.85 16.18 -13.57
N PRO A 137 -9.05 16.81 -13.59
CA PRO A 137 -10.32 16.09 -13.60
C PRO A 137 -10.35 15.08 -14.76
N GLY A 138 -10.59 13.84 -14.43
CA GLY A 138 -10.64 12.76 -15.42
C GLY A 138 -10.01 11.51 -14.90
N SER A 139 -9.18 10.83 -14.92
CA SER A 139 -8.62 9.67 -14.27
C SER A 139 -7.47 10.07 -13.34
N GLN A 140 -7.65 9.82 -12.08
CA GLN A 140 -6.64 10.16 -11.09
C GLN A 140 -5.72 8.97 -10.86
N LYS A 141 -4.50 9.06 -11.38
CA LYS A 141 -3.47 8.04 -11.18
C LYS A 141 -2.74 8.29 -9.87
N CYS A 142 -2.65 7.25 -9.07
CA CYS A 142 -1.94 7.25 -7.81
C CYS A 142 -0.84 6.22 -7.84
N PHE A 143 0.37 6.63 -7.53
CA PHE A 143 1.48 5.73 -7.34
C PHE A 143 1.70 5.53 -5.85
N LEU A 144 1.59 4.28 -5.40
CA LEU A 144 1.77 3.89 -4.00
C LEU A 144 3.00 3.01 -3.86
N SER A 145 3.82 3.36 -2.88
CA SER A 145 4.92 2.50 -2.48
C SER A 145 5.02 2.44 -0.95
N LEU A 146 5.20 1.25 -0.43
CA LEU A 146 5.63 1.04 0.94
C LEU A 146 6.93 0.25 0.95
N MET A 147 7.85 0.65 1.80
CA MET A 147 9.16 0.04 1.94
C MET A 147 9.42 -0.26 3.42
N LEU A 148 9.79 -1.51 3.72
CA LEU A 148 10.33 -1.88 5.03
C LEU A 148 11.83 -2.07 4.90
N ILE A 149 12.61 -1.32 5.68
CA ILE A 149 14.04 -1.51 5.81
C ILE A 149 14.39 -1.57 7.29
N GLU A 150 14.99 -2.67 7.70
CA GLU A 150 15.26 -3.03 9.10
C GLU A 150 13.99 -2.95 9.95
N ASP A 151 13.84 -1.88 10.73
CA ASP A 151 12.76 -1.72 11.68
C ASP A 151 11.78 -0.61 11.30
N TYR A 152 11.93 0.01 10.11
CA TYR A 152 11.13 1.16 9.73
C TYR A 152 10.38 0.98 8.43
N TYR A 153 9.07 1.29 8.45
CA TYR A 153 8.24 1.46 7.28
C TYR A 153 8.34 2.89 6.75
N TYR A 154 8.52 3.01 5.44
CA TYR A 154 8.52 4.25 4.67
C TYR A 154 7.39 4.19 3.66
N PHE A 155 6.52 5.19 3.66
CA PHE A 155 5.36 5.28 2.77
C PHE A 155 5.57 6.39 1.77
N PHE A 156 5.34 6.09 0.50
CA PHE A 156 5.53 7.03 -0.60
C PHE A 156 4.24 7.14 -1.41
N LEU A 157 3.92 8.37 -1.81
CA LEU A 157 2.76 8.70 -2.62
C LEU A 157 3.20 9.56 -3.79
N HIS A 158 2.86 9.16 -5.02
CA HIS A 158 3.17 9.81 -6.29
C HIS A 158 4.66 9.87 -6.67
N GLU A 159 5.56 9.94 -5.72
CA GLU A 159 6.99 10.00 -5.99
C GLU A 159 7.80 9.18 -4.97
N TYR A 160 9.02 8.78 -5.37
CA TYR A 160 9.92 8.02 -4.50
C TYR A 160 10.96 8.88 -3.78
N SER A 161 10.96 10.18 -4.02
CA SER A 161 12.01 11.04 -3.49
C SER A 161 11.83 11.35 -2.01
N ARG A 162 10.57 11.32 -1.52
CA ARG A 162 10.25 11.62 -0.13
C ARG A 162 9.14 10.73 0.40
N PRO A 163 9.36 10.06 1.54
CA PRO A 163 8.26 9.38 2.21
C PRO A 163 7.28 10.40 2.77
N VAL A 164 6.00 10.13 2.60
CA VAL A 164 4.90 10.93 3.20
C VAL A 164 4.71 10.59 4.67
N TYR A 165 5.16 9.39 5.09
CA TYR A 165 5.11 8.94 6.47
C TYR A 165 6.20 7.90 6.74
N ILE A 166 6.73 7.88 7.96
CA ILE A 166 7.70 6.90 8.46
C ILE A 166 7.23 6.44 9.83
N CYS A 167 7.26 5.13 10.08
CA CYS A 167 6.99 4.60 11.41
C CYS A 167 7.82 3.34 11.70
N HIS A 168 8.02 3.07 12.99
CA HIS A 168 8.67 1.84 13.43
C HIS A 168 7.76 0.62 13.19
N GLN A 169 8.34 -0.52 12.80
CA GLN A 169 7.59 -1.73 12.46
C GLN A 169 6.74 -2.28 13.62
N SER A 170 7.07 -1.97 14.89
CA SER A 170 6.25 -2.37 16.02
C SER A 170 4.80 -1.87 15.97
N HIS A 171 4.53 -0.83 15.18
CA HIS A 171 3.19 -0.32 14.96
C HIS A 171 2.41 -1.15 13.92
N LEU A 172 3.12 -1.72 12.94
CA LEU A 172 2.55 -2.37 11.75
C LEU A 172 3.16 -3.77 11.56
N HIS A 173 3.02 -4.65 12.57
CA HIS A 173 3.52 -6.00 12.47
C HIS A 173 2.89 -6.74 11.28
N SER A 174 3.72 -7.31 10.41
CA SER A 174 3.29 -8.22 9.36
C SER A 174 3.23 -9.64 9.93
N GLU A 175 2.04 -10.09 10.30
CA GLU A 175 1.84 -11.46 10.82
C GLU A 175 1.58 -12.47 9.71
N GLY A 176 1.18 -12.01 8.54
CA GLY A 176 0.86 -12.84 7.39
C GLY A 176 1.71 -12.51 6.17
N ASN A 177 1.56 -13.35 5.16
CA ASN A 177 2.32 -13.29 3.91
C ASN A 177 1.49 -12.80 2.71
N ARG A 178 0.33 -12.19 2.96
CA ARG A 178 -0.58 -11.71 1.91
C ARG A 178 -0.48 -10.22 1.73
N PHE A 179 -0.64 -9.77 0.49
CA PHE A 179 -0.64 -8.38 0.06
C PHE A 179 -1.65 -8.19 -1.08
N GLY A 180 -2.03 -6.96 -1.35
CA GLY A 180 -2.96 -6.66 -2.43
C GLY A 180 -3.62 -5.31 -2.30
N PHE A 181 -4.91 -5.25 -2.67
CA PHE A 181 -5.66 -4.01 -2.81
C PHE A 181 -6.84 -3.96 -1.85
N TYR A 182 -7.11 -2.77 -1.37
CA TYR A 182 -8.24 -2.42 -0.52
C TYR A 182 -9.16 -1.44 -1.25
N VAL A 183 -10.46 -1.69 -1.20
CA VAL A 183 -11.47 -0.87 -1.88
C VAL A 183 -12.67 -0.68 -0.96
N GLU A 184 -12.94 0.58 -0.59
CA GLU A 184 -14.14 0.94 0.18
C GLU A 184 -15.41 1.03 -0.69
N PRO A 185 -16.59 1.07 -0.07
CA PRO A 185 -17.87 1.14 -0.77
C PRO A 185 -17.96 2.25 -1.81
N GLY A 186 -18.57 1.92 -2.95
CA GLY A 186 -18.84 2.87 -4.02
C GLY A 186 -17.62 3.35 -4.80
N ILE A 187 -16.50 2.64 -4.71
CA ILE A 187 -15.25 2.97 -5.42
C ILE A 187 -15.01 2.00 -6.56
N ILE A 188 -14.59 2.55 -7.69
CA ILE A 188 -14.14 1.83 -8.88
C ILE A 188 -12.71 2.23 -9.16
N ILE A 189 -11.80 1.25 -9.13
CA ILE A 189 -10.39 1.45 -9.44
C ILE A 189 -9.88 0.41 -10.45
N ARG A 190 -8.72 0.71 -11.03
CA ARG A 190 -7.92 -0.29 -11.73
C ARG A 190 -6.45 -0.17 -11.34
N ALA A 191 -5.81 -1.30 -11.11
CA ALA A 191 -4.38 -1.38 -10.91
C ALA A 191 -3.68 -1.76 -12.22
N LYS A 192 -2.58 -1.07 -12.55
CA LYS A 192 -1.80 -1.32 -13.75
C LYS A 192 -0.71 -2.37 -13.53
N ASN A 193 -0.16 -2.38 -12.33
CA ASN A 193 0.87 -3.33 -11.92
C ASN A 193 0.90 -3.45 -10.39
N ILE A 194 1.55 -4.50 -9.93
CA ILE A 194 1.99 -4.61 -8.54
C ILE A 194 3.32 -5.37 -8.51
N LYS A 195 4.27 -4.86 -7.76
CA LYS A 195 5.60 -5.42 -7.66
C LYS A 195 6.07 -5.49 -6.22
N VAL A 196 6.53 -6.66 -5.82
CA VAL A 196 7.16 -6.88 -4.51
C VAL A 196 8.61 -7.25 -4.73
N GLN A 197 9.53 -6.53 -4.09
CA GLN A 197 10.96 -6.74 -4.21
C GLN A 197 11.60 -6.89 -2.83
N ARG A 198 12.58 -7.79 -2.73
CA ARG A 198 13.50 -7.83 -1.61
C ARG A 198 14.53 -6.71 -1.77
N ILE A 199 14.84 -6.04 -0.68
CA ILE A 199 15.88 -5.01 -0.63
C ILE A 199 17.12 -5.60 0.02
N ILE A 200 18.27 -5.41 -0.62
CA ILE A 200 19.58 -5.75 -0.10
C ILE A 200 20.30 -4.43 0.15
N THR A 201 20.63 -4.17 1.41
CA THR A 201 21.37 -2.98 1.84
C THR A 201 22.87 -3.22 1.82
N LYS A 202 23.66 -2.17 1.70
CA LYS A 202 25.10 -2.26 1.83
C LYS A 202 25.49 -2.70 3.26
N PRO A 203 26.63 -3.40 3.44
CA PRO A 203 27.14 -3.69 4.77
C PRO A 203 27.35 -2.40 5.58
N GLY A 204 26.99 -2.43 6.86
CA GLY A 204 27.12 -1.26 7.74
C GLY A 204 26.00 -0.23 7.60
N PHE A 205 24.96 -0.56 6.84
CA PHE A 205 23.76 0.23 6.74
C PHE A 205 23.13 0.44 8.13
N ASP A 206 22.78 1.68 8.46
CA ASP A 206 22.03 2.04 9.67
C ASP A 206 20.82 2.89 9.27
N SER A 207 19.63 2.32 9.34
CA SER A 207 18.36 3.01 9.02
C SER A 207 18.13 4.24 9.90
N ARG A 208 18.68 4.27 11.11
CA ARG A 208 18.53 5.38 12.05
C ARG A 208 19.24 6.65 11.57
N ALA A 209 20.26 6.51 10.72
CA ALA A 209 20.94 7.66 10.10
C ALA A 209 20.01 8.49 9.18
N TRP A 210 18.82 7.98 8.89
CA TRP A 210 17.84 8.55 7.95
C TRP A 210 16.65 9.20 8.63
N MET A 211 16.57 9.06 9.94
CA MET A 211 15.55 9.76 10.70
C MET A 211 15.78 11.26 10.58
N PRO A 212 14.73 12.04 10.26
CA PRO A 212 14.83 13.49 10.36
C PRO A 212 15.31 13.86 11.74
N LEU A 213 16.36 14.69 11.82
CA LEU A 213 16.76 15.31 13.08
C LEU A 213 15.56 16.07 13.64
N GLY A 214 15.00 15.62 14.76
CA GLY A 214 13.78 16.19 15.36
C GLY A 214 12.49 15.45 15.07
N SER A 215 12.50 14.29 14.37
CA SER A 215 11.38 13.36 14.46
C SER A 215 11.40 12.70 15.84
N GLU A 216 10.95 13.44 16.84
CA GLU A 216 10.50 12.81 18.06
C GLU A 216 9.50 11.74 17.64
N LEU A 217 9.84 10.49 17.94
CA LEU A 217 8.88 9.41 17.97
C LEU A 217 7.63 9.97 18.64
N ILE A 218 6.55 10.18 17.90
CA ILE A 218 5.27 10.46 18.50
C ILE A 218 4.95 9.17 19.24
N ASN A 219 5.46 9.08 20.45
CA ASN A 219 5.06 8.11 21.44
C ASN A 219 3.61 8.45 21.74
N GLY A 220 2.70 7.78 21.02
CA GLY A 220 1.29 7.83 21.34
C GLY A 220 1.10 7.40 22.78
N ARG A 221 0.80 8.37 23.63
CA ARG A 221 0.09 8.16 24.88
C ARG A 221 -1.39 8.00 24.59
#